data_68656eec60bfdffcc623da327b7315d5
#
_entry.id   68656eec60bfdffcc623da327b7315d5
#
_cell.length_a   1.000
_cell.length_b   1.000
_cell.length_c   1.000
_cell.angle_alpha   90.00
_cell.angle_beta   90.00
_cell.angle_gamma   90.00
#
_symmetry.space_group_name_H-M   'P 1'
#
loop_
_entity.id
_entity.type
_entity.pdbx_description
1 polymer ?
#
loop_
_entity_poly.entity_id
_entity_poly.type
_entity_poly.pdbx_seq_one_letter_code
_entity_poly.pdbx_strand_id
1 'polypeptide(L)'
;MPLFTPRLSRILARRNHRLTFLSHHHRRLHLAPPFLIDDPYIPRYQQLSSIDAAKKRSKAYAHLANCNLCPRLCSVNRFETTGHCLIPGQSVSVNTIAPHFGEEPCLQGVHGSGSVFFSGCNLRCVFCQNYDIAHKKAGFDLAPEELAQWLLKLQTTGRCHNVNFVTPEHVVPQVVLAVLIAADMGLRIPIVYNTSAFDSLESIELLDGIVDIYLPDFKVWEARTAKRLLKAENYREAACESVAAMHAQVGDLIFTPDGIAKKGVLLRHLVIPGYADEGVQIMQWLAKNVSEDLMVHVMEQYFPRAHVGKKGRGKEGKEERRYADINRPVKMDEVDVVKEAAREAGLWRFVEPAEHGGFNL
;
A
#
# COMPACT_ATOMS: atom_id res chain seq x y z
N MET A 1 -64.28 -21.05 6.68
CA MET A 1 -63.14 -20.33 7.30
C MET A 1 -61.85 -20.86 6.71
N PRO A 2 -61.09 -20.11 5.93
CA PRO A 2 -59.92 -20.57 5.20
C PRO A 2 -58.65 -20.13 5.92
N LEU A 3 -57.67 -21.02 6.15
CA LEU A 3 -56.50 -21.32 5.33
C LEU A 3 -55.78 -20.10 4.76
N PHE A 4 -54.64 -19.70 5.42
CA PHE A 4 -53.56 -18.87 4.86
C PHE A 4 -52.23 -19.55 5.21
N THR A 5 -51.63 -20.05 4.39
CA THR A 5 -50.59 -20.31 3.39
C THR A 5 -49.15 -20.01 3.86
N PRO A 6 -48.23 -20.98 3.69
CA PRO A 6 -46.79 -20.84 3.91
C PRO A 6 -46.06 -20.58 2.58
N ARG A 7 -46.28 -19.42 1.90
CA ARG A 7 -45.58 -19.12 0.63
C ARG A 7 -44.48 -18.06 0.73
N LEU A 8 -44.43 -17.26 1.80
CA LEU A 8 -43.46 -16.15 1.92
C LEU A 8 -42.10 -16.63 2.48
N SER A 9 -42.04 -17.66 3.31
CA SER A 9 -40.78 -18.15 3.87
C SER A 9 -39.85 -18.83 2.86
N ARG A 10 -40.41 -19.45 1.80
CA ARG A 10 -39.61 -20.14 0.77
C ARG A 10 -38.92 -19.19 -0.22
N ILE A 11 -39.44 -17.99 -0.40
CA ILE A 11 -38.84 -16.99 -1.32
C ILE A 11 -37.62 -16.32 -0.67
N LEU A 12 -37.67 -16.02 0.62
CA LEU A 12 -36.57 -15.43 1.37
C LEU A 12 -35.40 -16.41 1.57
N ALA A 13 -35.70 -17.70 1.83
CA ALA A 13 -34.67 -18.73 1.94
C ALA A 13 -33.94 -18.99 0.61
N ARG A 14 -34.65 -18.90 -0.54
CA ARG A 14 -34.01 -19.04 -1.87
C ARG A 14 -33.15 -17.83 -2.25
N ARG A 15 -33.46 -16.62 -1.77
CA ARG A 15 -32.64 -15.43 -2.04
C ARG A 15 -31.33 -15.45 -1.25
N ASN A 16 -31.36 -15.87 0.03
CA ASN A 16 -30.16 -16.00 0.85
C ASN A 16 -29.22 -17.12 0.37
N HIS A 17 -29.76 -18.24 -0.12
CA HIS A 17 -28.93 -19.31 -0.69
C HIS A 17 -28.25 -18.93 -2.02
N ARG A 18 -28.88 -18.07 -2.84
CA ARG A 18 -28.23 -17.59 -4.07
C ARG A 18 -27.12 -16.58 -3.78
N LEU A 19 -27.30 -15.70 -2.80
CA LEU A 19 -26.26 -14.72 -2.42
C LEU A 19 -25.04 -15.39 -1.76
N THR A 20 -25.26 -16.37 -0.89
CA THR A 20 -24.16 -17.17 -0.30
C THR A 20 -23.45 -18.05 -1.33
N PHE A 21 -24.15 -18.59 -2.32
CA PHE A 21 -23.53 -19.38 -3.38
C PHE A 21 -22.68 -18.53 -4.33
N LEU A 22 -23.12 -17.29 -4.64
CA LEU A 22 -22.34 -16.35 -5.44
C LEU A 22 -21.08 -15.88 -4.69
N SER A 23 -21.18 -15.57 -3.39
CA SER A 23 -20.01 -15.17 -2.60
C SER A 23 -18.96 -16.28 -2.48
N HIS A 24 -19.38 -17.55 -2.32
CA HIS A 24 -18.45 -18.69 -2.29
C HIS A 24 -17.82 -18.99 -3.67
N HIS A 25 -18.53 -18.70 -4.76
CA HIS A 25 -18.00 -18.90 -6.10
C HIS A 25 -16.95 -17.84 -6.45
N HIS A 26 -17.20 -16.58 -6.10
CA HIS A 26 -16.20 -15.50 -6.26
C HIS A 26 -14.94 -15.75 -5.42
N ARG A 27 -15.05 -16.23 -4.18
CA ARG A 27 -13.90 -16.58 -3.32
C ARG A 27 -12.92 -17.56 -3.97
N ARG A 28 -13.40 -18.50 -4.81
CA ARG A 28 -12.55 -19.47 -5.50
C ARG A 28 -11.94 -18.94 -6.80
N LEU A 29 -12.51 -17.92 -7.41
CA LEU A 29 -12.01 -17.35 -8.67
C LEU A 29 -10.69 -16.59 -8.50
N HIS A 30 -10.42 -15.99 -7.32
CA HIS A 30 -9.14 -15.35 -7.02
C HIS A 30 -7.96 -16.32 -7.03
N LEU A 31 -8.23 -17.60 -6.70
CA LEU A 31 -7.26 -18.69 -6.65
C LEU A 31 -7.45 -19.66 -7.82
N ALA A 32 -7.78 -19.15 -9.00
CA ALA A 32 -7.89 -19.91 -10.24
C ALA A 32 -6.95 -19.32 -11.30
N PRO A 33 -6.50 -20.09 -12.31
CA PRO A 33 -5.80 -19.51 -13.43
C PRO A 33 -6.62 -18.36 -14.08
N PRO A 34 -6.00 -17.23 -14.48
CA PRO A 34 -4.55 -16.99 -14.58
C PRO A 34 -3.87 -16.47 -13.29
N PHE A 35 -4.56 -16.40 -12.14
CA PHE A 35 -4.07 -15.77 -10.92
C PHE A 35 -3.34 -16.72 -9.96
N LEU A 36 -3.06 -17.95 -10.38
CA LEU A 36 -2.23 -18.92 -9.67
C LEU A 36 -0.89 -19.15 -10.36
N ILE A 37 0.13 -19.30 -9.55
CA ILE A 37 1.46 -19.73 -9.99
C ILE A 37 1.89 -20.98 -9.22
N ASP A 38 2.75 -21.77 -9.84
CA ASP A 38 3.38 -22.91 -9.19
C ASP A 38 4.50 -22.44 -8.24
N ASP A 39 4.70 -23.18 -7.16
CA ASP A 39 5.85 -23.03 -6.27
C ASP A 39 7.01 -23.90 -6.80
N PRO A 40 8.29 -23.46 -6.70
CA PRO A 40 8.78 -22.25 -6.05
C PRO A 40 8.71 -20.99 -6.94
N TYR A 41 8.24 -19.87 -6.37
CA TYR A 41 8.35 -18.57 -7.01
C TYR A 41 9.80 -18.04 -6.92
N ILE A 42 10.31 -17.55 -8.03
CA ILE A 42 11.64 -16.89 -8.07
C ILE A 42 11.41 -15.38 -8.09
N PRO A 43 11.80 -14.65 -7.00
CA PRO A 43 11.69 -13.20 -6.95
C PRO A 43 12.40 -12.48 -8.10
N ARG A 44 11.85 -11.36 -8.55
CA ARG A 44 12.33 -10.63 -9.72
C ARG A 44 13.78 -10.17 -9.58
N TYR A 45 14.20 -9.74 -8.39
CA TYR A 45 15.58 -9.30 -8.14
C TYR A 45 16.62 -10.41 -8.30
N GLN A 46 16.24 -11.67 -8.21
CA GLN A 46 17.10 -12.82 -8.47
C GLN A 46 17.28 -13.15 -9.95
N GLN A 47 16.40 -12.61 -10.79
CA GLN A 47 16.44 -12.79 -12.24
C GLN A 47 17.26 -11.69 -12.93
N LEU A 48 17.72 -10.69 -12.19
CA LEU A 48 18.58 -9.62 -12.72
C LEU A 48 19.94 -10.16 -13.14
N SER A 49 20.39 -9.75 -14.32
CA SER A 49 21.78 -9.96 -14.70
C SER A 49 22.73 -9.11 -13.85
N SER A 50 23.99 -9.53 -13.74
CA SER A 50 25.02 -8.74 -13.04
C SER A 50 25.19 -7.33 -13.64
N ILE A 51 25.00 -7.21 -14.95
CA ILE A 51 25.05 -5.93 -15.66
C ILE A 51 23.88 -5.03 -15.26
N ASP A 52 22.66 -5.57 -15.17
CA ASP A 52 21.48 -4.77 -14.79
C ASP A 52 21.52 -4.40 -13.31
N ALA A 53 22.00 -5.30 -12.44
CA ALA A 53 22.27 -5.00 -11.03
C ALA A 53 23.29 -3.85 -10.88
N ALA A 54 24.38 -3.86 -11.67
CA ALA A 54 25.37 -2.78 -11.66
C ALA A 54 24.78 -1.44 -12.15
N LYS A 55 23.97 -1.45 -13.22
CA LYS A 55 23.26 -0.25 -13.69
C LYS A 55 22.32 0.31 -12.62
N LYS A 56 21.57 -0.55 -11.91
CA LYS A 56 20.68 -0.11 -10.82
C LYS A 56 21.46 0.51 -9.66
N ARG A 57 22.59 -0.06 -9.26
CA ARG A 57 23.48 0.56 -8.25
C ARG A 57 23.93 1.96 -8.70
N SER A 58 24.36 2.12 -9.94
CA SER A 58 24.77 3.43 -10.49
C SER A 58 23.63 4.45 -10.50
N LYS A 59 22.44 4.04 -10.98
CA LYS A 59 21.24 4.90 -10.97
C LYS A 59 20.83 5.30 -9.53
N ALA A 60 20.91 4.38 -8.57
CA ALA A 60 20.59 4.65 -7.17
C ALA A 60 21.46 5.79 -6.60
N TYR A 61 22.76 5.76 -6.83
CA TYR A 61 23.66 6.83 -6.41
C TYR A 61 23.40 8.14 -7.15
N ALA A 62 23.06 8.09 -8.44
CA ALA A 62 22.71 9.29 -9.22
C ALA A 62 21.47 9.99 -8.64
N HIS A 63 20.43 9.24 -8.25
CA HIS A 63 19.22 9.79 -7.61
C HIS A 63 19.51 10.40 -6.23
N LEU A 64 20.51 9.92 -5.50
CA LEU A 64 20.93 10.51 -4.23
C LEU A 64 21.71 11.81 -4.45
N ALA A 65 22.50 11.91 -5.52
CA ALA A 65 23.23 13.12 -5.85
C ALA A 65 22.33 14.26 -6.36
N ASN A 66 21.17 13.92 -6.97
CA ASN A 66 20.17 14.88 -7.42
C ASN A 66 18.77 14.30 -7.20
N CYS A 67 18.17 14.61 -6.06
CA CYS A 67 16.96 13.93 -5.57
C CYS A 67 15.71 14.26 -6.38
N ASN A 68 15.22 13.28 -7.14
CA ASN A 68 13.98 13.29 -7.92
C ASN A 68 13.08 12.06 -7.64
N LEU A 69 13.21 11.44 -6.47
CA LEU A 69 12.54 10.18 -6.09
C LEU A 69 11.02 10.30 -5.92
N CYS A 70 10.51 11.49 -5.79
CA CYS A 70 9.08 11.71 -5.64
C CYS A 70 8.68 13.06 -6.26
N PRO A 71 7.38 13.33 -6.46
CA PRO A 71 6.88 14.56 -7.06
C PRO A 71 7.18 15.86 -6.28
N ARG A 72 7.90 15.77 -5.14
CA ARG A 72 8.48 16.96 -4.47
C ARG A 72 9.64 17.56 -5.26
N LEU A 73 10.32 16.77 -6.08
CA LEU A 73 11.43 17.18 -6.95
C LEU A 73 12.42 18.12 -6.24
N CYS A 74 12.91 17.70 -5.07
CA CYS A 74 13.76 18.55 -4.21
C CYS A 74 15.07 18.95 -4.88
N SER A 75 15.59 18.15 -5.83
CA SER A 75 16.83 18.37 -6.59
C SER A 75 18.07 18.65 -5.70
N VAL A 76 18.05 18.21 -4.46
CA VAL A 76 19.16 18.35 -3.51
C VAL A 76 20.13 17.18 -3.64
N ASN A 77 21.40 17.45 -3.37
CA ASN A 77 22.42 16.42 -3.14
C ASN A 77 22.23 15.86 -1.73
N ARG A 78 21.70 14.63 -1.63
CA ARG A 78 21.39 14.00 -0.34
C ARG A 78 22.63 13.50 0.42
N PHE A 79 23.79 13.54 -0.19
CA PHE A 79 25.06 13.31 0.51
C PHE A 79 25.50 14.53 1.34
N GLU A 80 24.99 15.72 1.03
CA GLU A 80 25.35 16.98 1.68
C GLU A 80 24.20 17.56 2.53
N THR A 81 22.95 17.35 2.09
CA THR A 81 21.76 17.90 2.77
C THR A 81 20.58 16.93 2.69
N THR A 82 19.42 17.35 3.18
CA THR A 82 18.19 16.54 3.12
C THR A 82 17.10 17.27 2.32
N GLY A 83 16.22 16.49 1.68
CA GLY A 83 15.02 17.02 1.04
C GLY A 83 13.85 17.18 2.02
N HIS A 84 12.63 17.28 1.49
CA HIS A 84 11.38 17.42 2.26
C HIS A 84 11.17 16.29 3.29
N CYS A 85 11.68 15.09 3.00
CA CYS A 85 11.58 13.90 3.85
C CYS A 85 12.51 13.92 5.06
N LEU A 86 13.53 14.80 5.09
CA LEU A 86 14.53 14.95 6.16
C LEU A 86 15.45 13.73 6.35
N ILE A 87 15.61 12.91 5.32
CA ILE A 87 16.47 11.70 5.36
C ILE A 87 17.71 11.94 4.50
N PRO A 88 18.93 11.65 4.99
CA PRO A 88 20.18 11.75 4.24
C PRO A 88 20.31 10.65 3.17
N GLY A 89 21.39 10.71 2.37
CA GLY A 89 21.64 9.74 1.30
C GLY A 89 22.36 8.48 1.76
N GLN A 90 23.17 8.56 2.82
CA GLN A 90 24.04 7.46 3.26
C GLN A 90 23.30 6.33 3.96
N SER A 91 22.18 6.64 4.63
CA SER A 91 21.45 5.69 5.47
C SER A 91 19.93 5.83 5.27
N VAL A 92 19.21 4.82 5.71
CA VAL A 92 17.77 4.89 5.96
C VAL A 92 17.53 5.06 7.45
N SER A 93 16.47 5.79 7.82
CA SER A 93 16.02 5.81 9.21
C SER A 93 14.87 4.82 9.36
N VAL A 94 15.00 3.85 10.25
CA VAL A 94 14.04 2.76 10.45
C VAL A 94 13.49 2.82 11.87
N ASN A 95 12.18 2.72 12.02
CA ASN A 95 11.55 2.65 13.32
C ASN A 95 11.43 1.22 13.83
N THR A 96 10.96 0.31 12.98
CA THR A 96 10.66 -1.08 13.35
C THR A 96 11.00 -2.03 12.22
N ILE A 97 11.59 -3.17 12.57
CA ILE A 97 11.78 -4.32 11.68
C ILE A 97 11.27 -5.55 12.42
N ALA A 98 10.16 -6.15 11.96
CA ALA A 98 9.56 -7.31 12.61
C ALA A 98 8.59 -8.05 11.68
N PRO A 99 8.29 -9.34 11.95
CA PRO A 99 7.10 -9.99 11.41
C PRO A 99 5.85 -9.22 11.86
N HIS A 100 5.00 -8.82 10.89
CA HIS A 100 3.80 -8.03 11.12
C HIS A 100 2.55 -8.82 10.70
N PHE A 101 1.53 -8.83 11.59
CA PHE A 101 0.28 -9.58 11.42
C PHE A 101 -0.93 -8.67 11.24
N GLY A 102 -0.72 -7.44 10.81
CA GLY A 102 -1.76 -6.45 10.53
C GLY A 102 -1.84 -6.04 9.06
N GLU A 103 -1.17 -6.74 8.16
CA GLU A 103 -1.27 -6.54 6.71
C GLU A 103 -2.42 -7.38 6.12
N GLU A 104 -2.68 -7.25 4.83
CA GLU A 104 -3.66 -8.06 4.12
C GLU A 104 -3.38 -9.57 4.28
N PRO A 105 -4.42 -10.41 4.46
CA PRO A 105 -4.27 -11.84 4.73
C PRO A 105 -3.34 -12.57 3.76
N CYS A 106 -3.39 -12.21 2.48
CA CYS A 106 -2.55 -12.82 1.44
C CYS A 106 -1.07 -12.39 1.50
N LEU A 107 -0.72 -11.34 2.24
CA LEU A 107 0.66 -10.91 2.46
C LEU A 107 1.23 -11.46 3.77
N GLN A 108 0.43 -11.46 4.83
CA GLN A 108 0.91 -11.89 6.16
C GLN A 108 0.91 -13.41 6.33
N GLY A 109 -0.07 -14.13 5.77
CA GLY A 109 -0.21 -15.58 5.95
C GLY A 109 -0.09 -16.00 7.41
N VAL A 110 0.56 -17.14 7.65
CA VAL A 110 0.76 -17.71 9.00
C VAL A 110 2.06 -17.26 9.68
N HIS A 111 3.02 -16.70 8.92
CA HIS A 111 4.32 -16.30 9.44
C HIS A 111 4.52 -14.78 9.48
N GLY A 112 3.53 -14.01 9.08
CA GLY A 112 3.58 -12.56 9.02
C GLY A 112 4.26 -12.01 7.76
N SER A 113 4.02 -10.74 7.50
CA SER A 113 4.74 -9.92 6.53
C SER A 113 5.99 -9.33 7.20
N GLY A 114 7.17 -9.51 6.61
CA GLY A 114 8.43 -9.01 7.16
C GLY A 114 8.56 -7.51 7.00
N SER A 115 7.90 -6.75 7.86
CA SER A 115 7.75 -5.31 7.69
C SER A 115 8.94 -4.50 8.19
N VAL A 116 9.39 -3.57 7.34
CA VAL A 116 10.40 -2.56 7.62
C VAL A 116 9.72 -1.19 7.58
N PHE A 117 9.45 -0.59 8.72
CA PHE A 117 8.82 0.73 8.84
C PHE A 117 9.87 1.83 8.77
N PHE A 118 9.91 2.57 7.67
CA PHE A 118 10.83 3.70 7.53
C PHE A 118 10.31 4.94 8.22
N SER A 119 11.23 5.69 8.82
CA SER A 119 10.97 7.01 9.38
C SER A 119 11.10 8.10 8.31
N GLY A 120 10.35 9.19 8.50
CA GLY A 120 10.19 10.21 7.47
C GLY A 120 9.10 9.83 6.47
N CYS A 121 8.72 10.77 5.62
CA CYS A 121 7.72 10.59 4.58
C CYS A 121 7.77 11.75 3.60
N ASN A 122 7.48 11.52 2.34
CA ASN A 122 7.37 12.56 1.32
C ASN A 122 5.99 13.26 1.32
N LEU A 123 4.98 12.68 1.98
CA LEU A 123 3.70 13.32 2.30
C LEU A 123 3.67 13.85 3.75
N ARG A 124 2.65 14.63 4.05
CA ARG A 124 2.38 15.17 5.39
C ARG A 124 0.89 15.05 5.71
N CYS A 125 0.34 13.84 5.59
CA CYS A 125 -1.07 13.55 5.81
C CYS A 125 -1.52 14.01 7.20
N VAL A 126 -2.58 14.81 7.26
CA VAL A 126 -3.08 15.39 8.52
C VAL A 126 -3.72 14.36 9.45
N PHE A 127 -4.08 13.19 8.90
CA PHE A 127 -4.69 12.06 9.59
C PHE A 127 -3.74 10.85 9.71
N CYS A 128 -2.42 11.05 9.53
CA CYS A 128 -1.44 9.96 9.50
C CYS A 128 -1.53 9.08 10.75
N GLN A 129 -1.74 7.79 10.57
CA GLN A 129 -1.78 6.81 11.66
C GLN A 129 -0.39 6.56 12.24
N ASN A 130 0.64 6.64 11.40
CA ASN A 130 2.05 6.49 11.76
C ASN A 130 2.74 7.84 12.01
N TYR A 131 2.03 8.81 12.62
CA TYR A 131 2.51 10.19 12.77
C TYR A 131 3.87 10.30 13.44
N ASP A 132 4.12 9.52 14.48
CA ASP A 132 5.37 9.56 15.24
C ASP A 132 6.57 9.09 14.41
N ILE A 133 6.34 8.18 13.48
CA ILE A 133 7.35 7.66 12.56
C ILE A 133 7.51 8.62 11.36
N ALA A 134 6.39 8.90 10.68
CA ALA A 134 6.40 9.63 9.41
C ALA A 134 6.74 11.12 9.56
N HIS A 135 6.33 11.77 10.66
CA HIS A 135 6.49 13.21 10.85
C HIS A 135 7.58 13.59 11.85
N LYS A 136 7.91 12.72 12.83
CA LYS A 136 8.87 13.01 13.90
C LYS A 136 10.23 12.32 13.70
N LYS A 137 10.39 11.52 12.66
CA LYS A 137 11.64 10.79 12.37
C LYS A 137 12.15 9.99 13.59
N ALA A 138 11.26 9.24 14.24
CA ALA A 138 11.64 8.35 15.34
C ALA A 138 12.21 7.04 14.80
N GLY A 139 13.42 6.67 15.20
CA GLY A 139 14.05 5.43 14.76
C GLY A 139 15.56 5.45 14.86
N PHE A 140 16.21 4.49 14.21
CA PHE A 140 17.66 4.34 14.13
C PHE A 140 18.11 4.29 12.67
N ASP A 141 19.31 4.78 12.40
CA ASP A 141 19.84 4.85 11.05
C ASP A 141 20.58 3.54 10.71
N LEU A 142 20.33 3.04 9.48
CA LEU A 142 21.00 1.85 8.93
C LEU A 142 21.61 2.17 7.57
N ALA A 143 22.84 1.73 7.36
CA ALA A 143 23.42 1.65 6.03
C ALA A 143 22.73 0.54 5.19
N PRO A 144 22.80 0.58 3.86
CA PRO A 144 22.21 -0.46 3.02
C PRO A 144 22.70 -1.88 3.36
N GLU A 145 23.96 -2.05 3.76
CA GLU A 145 24.56 -3.31 4.17
C GLU A 145 23.94 -3.86 5.46
N GLU A 146 23.69 -2.98 6.43
CA GLU A 146 23.05 -3.34 7.69
C GLU A 146 21.56 -3.68 7.47
N LEU A 147 20.89 -2.91 6.61
CA LEU A 147 19.50 -3.20 6.21
C LEU A 147 19.45 -4.59 5.54
N ALA A 148 20.37 -4.92 4.63
CA ALA A 148 20.45 -6.23 3.97
C ALA A 148 20.50 -7.38 4.98
N GLN A 149 21.29 -7.25 6.06
CA GLN A 149 21.37 -8.26 7.12
C GLN A 149 20.00 -8.44 7.83
N TRP A 150 19.26 -7.36 8.04
CA TRP A 150 17.93 -7.44 8.63
C TRP A 150 16.92 -8.12 7.70
N LEU A 151 17.01 -7.89 6.37
CA LEU A 151 16.15 -8.60 5.40
C LEU A 151 16.37 -10.11 5.48
N LEU A 152 17.60 -10.57 5.62
CA LEU A 152 17.90 -11.98 5.84
C LEU A 152 17.35 -12.51 7.16
N LYS A 153 17.39 -11.73 8.24
CA LYS A 153 16.80 -12.14 9.52
C LYS A 153 15.28 -12.29 9.43
N LEU A 154 14.59 -11.42 8.67
CA LEU A 154 13.16 -11.57 8.41
C LEU A 154 12.86 -12.89 7.69
N GLN A 155 13.69 -13.29 6.73
CA GLN A 155 13.57 -14.57 6.04
C GLN A 155 13.91 -15.76 6.95
N THR A 156 15.05 -15.74 7.62
CA THR A 156 15.59 -16.94 8.31
C THR A 156 15.02 -17.12 9.70
N THR A 157 15.02 -16.08 10.50
CA THR A 157 14.54 -16.10 11.89
C THR A 157 13.03 -15.81 11.95
N GLY A 158 12.58 -14.78 11.24
CA GLY A 158 11.16 -14.39 11.17
C GLY A 158 10.30 -15.35 10.35
N ARG A 159 10.92 -16.10 9.41
CA ARG A 159 10.26 -17.03 8.48
C ARG A 159 9.12 -16.36 7.70
N CYS A 160 9.25 -15.03 7.50
CA CYS A 160 8.23 -14.21 6.84
C CYS A 160 7.99 -14.63 5.39
N HIS A 161 6.78 -14.43 4.91
CA HIS A 161 6.41 -14.74 3.53
C HIS A 161 6.99 -13.78 2.49
N ASN A 162 7.37 -12.57 2.92
CA ASN A 162 7.93 -11.50 2.11
C ASN A 162 8.75 -10.55 2.97
N VAL A 163 9.45 -9.60 2.32
CA VAL A 163 9.94 -8.36 2.93
C VAL A 163 9.00 -7.24 2.49
N ASN A 164 8.44 -6.50 3.44
CA ASN A 164 7.50 -5.41 3.18
C ASN A 164 8.11 -4.08 3.61
N PHE A 165 8.47 -3.25 2.65
CA PHE A 165 8.98 -1.90 2.87
C PHE A 165 7.81 -0.92 3.00
N VAL A 166 7.60 -0.39 4.21
CA VAL A 166 6.48 0.50 4.52
C VAL A 166 6.93 1.96 4.47
N THR A 167 6.28 2.76 3.63
CA THR A 167 6.61 4.17 3.34
C THR A 167 8.04 4.34 2.79
N PRO A 168 8.43 3.64 1.71
CA PRO A 168 9.81 3.62 1.21
C PRO A 168 10.11 4.70 0.16
N GLU A 169 9.16 5.51 -0.29
CA GLU A 169 9.22 6.39 -1.45
C GLU A 169 10.41 7.37 -1.42
N HIS A 170 10.83 7.72 -0.22
CA HIS A 170 11.91 8.67 0.00
C HIS A 170 13.29 8.01 0.22
N VAL A 171 13.34 6.67 0.21
CA VAL A 171 14.56 5.85 0.45
C VAL A 171 14.76 4.75 -0.59
N VAL A 172 14.12 4.87 -1.75
CA VAL A 172 14.21 3.88 -2.84
C VAL A 172 15.63 3.51 -3.22
N PRO A 173 16.60 4.43 -3.38
CA PRO A 173 17.97 4.06 -3.70
C PRO A 173 18.60 3.14 -2.66
N GLN A 174 18.43 3.44 -1.37
CA GLN A 174 18.98 2.63 -0.28
C GLN A 174 18.28 1.26 -0.21
N VAL A 175 16.98 1.19 -0.46
CA VAL A 175 16.22 -0.06 -0.56
C VAL A 175 16.76 -0.92 -1.70
N VAL A 176 16.95 -0.36 -2.89
CA VAL A 176 17.50 -1.08 -4.05
C VAL A 176 18.91 -1.62 -3.74
N LEU A 177 19.78 -0.80 -3.14
CA LEU A 177 21.12 -1.23 -2.74
C LEU A 177 21.06 -2.38 -1.72
N ALA A 178 20.21 -2.26 -0.70
CA ALA A 178 20.06 -3.30 0.32
C ALA A 178 19.51 -4.62 -0.24
N VAL A 179 18.51 -4.55 -1.14
CA VAL A 179 17.96 -5.76 -1.77
C VAL A 179 18.99 -6.45 -2.65
N LEU A 180 19.79 -5.71 -3.44
CA LEU A 180 20.83 -6.28 -4.27
C LEU A 180 21.95 -6.95 -3.43
N ILE A 181 22.34 -6.34 -2.30
CA ILE A 181 23.27 -6.93 -1.35
C ILE A 181 22.68 -8.19 -0.70
N ALA A 182 21.43 -8.12 -0.24
CA ALA A 182 20.75 -9.24 0.38
C ALA A 182 20.55 -10.43 -0.59
N ALA A 183 20.32 -10.15 -1.88
CA ALA A 183 20.24 -11.17 -2.92
C ALA A 183 21.54 -11.97 -3.04
N ASP A 184 22.69 -11.27 -3.06
CA ASP A 184 24.02 -11.88 -3.07
C ASP A 184 24.27 -12.72 -1.79
N MET A 185 23.65 -12.33 -0.65
CA MET A 185 23.74 -13.03 0.64
C MET A 185 22.72 -14.18 0.81
N GLY A 186 21.79 -14.36 -0.12
CA GLY A 186 20.86 -15.50 -0.09
C GLY A 186 19.39 -15.14 0.24
N LEU A 187 18.97 -13.90 0.09
CA LEU A 187 17.54 -13.54 0.16
C LEU A 187 16.78 -14.23 -0.98
N ARG A 188 15.58 -14.81 -0.67
CA ARG A 188 14.77 -15.62 -1.61
C ARG A 188 13.26 -15.36 -1.51
N ILE A 189 12.82 -14.47 -0.64
CA ILE A 189 11.39 -14.14 -0.46
C ILE A 189 11.01 -12.88 -1.25
N PRO A 190 9.76 -12.75 -1.71
CA PRO A 190 9.30 -11.60 -2.48
C PRO A 190 9.48 -10.26 -1.76
N ILE A 191 9.65 -9.19 -2.53
CA ILE A 191 9.69 -7.82 -2.04
C ILE A 191 8.34 -7.16 -2.25
N VAL A 192 7.75 -6.64 -1.17
CA VAL A 192 6.55 -5.79 -1.17
C VAL A 192 6.97 -4.33 -1.00
N TYR A 193 6.44 -3.46 -1.85
CA TYR A 193 6.64 -2.01 -1.79
C TYR A 193 5.33 -1.33 -1.41
N ASN A 194 5.20 -0.98 -0.13
CA ASN A 194 3.99 -0.42 0.49
C ASN A 194 4.10 1.11 0.51
N THR A 195 3.48 1.76 -0.47
CA THR A 195 3.65 3.17 -0.80
C THR A 195 2.37 3.96 -0.67
N SER A 196 2.51 5.28 -0.51
CA SER A 196 1.40 6.23 -0.59
C SER A 196 1.00 6.60 -2.03
N ALA A 197 1.55 5.93 -3.04
CA ALA A 197 1.42 6.25 -4.47
C ALA A 197 1.88 7.68 -4.85
N PHE A 198 2.72 8.32 -4.03
CA PHE A 198 3.32 9.62 -4.35
C PHE A 198 4.79 9.44 -4.76
N ASP A 199 4.98 8.61 -5.78
CA ASP A 199 6.27 8.25 -6.37
C ASP A 199 6.50 8.98 -7.69
N SER A 200 7.74 9.21 -8.07
CA SER A 200 8.09 9.62 -9.43
C SER A 200 8.24 8.42 -10.36
N LEU A 201 8.08 8.61 -11.65
CA LEU A 201 8.28 7.55 -12.64
C LEU A 201 9.72 7.04 -12.63
N GLU A 202 10.70 7.91 -12.41
CA GLU A 202 12.11 7.55 -12.29
C GLU A 202 12.36 6.62 -11.10
N SER A 203 11.63 6.83 -10.00
CA SER A 203 11.69 5.95 -8.82
C SER A 203 11.10 4.58 -9.13
N ILE A 204 9.95 4.54 -9.80
CA ILE A 204 9.31 3.28 -10.22
C ILE A 204 10.18 2.54 -11.25
N GLU A 205 10.83 3.25 -12.20
CA GLU A 205 11.79 2.65 -13.13
C GLU A 205 13.00 2.01 -12.39
N LEU A 206 13.50 2.68 -11.35
CA LEU A 206 14.58 2.12 -10.53
C LEU A 206 14.16 0.84 -9.81
N LEU A 207 12.90 0.72 -9.41
CA LEU A 207 12.33 -0.46 -8.73
C LEU A 207 12.00 -1.63 -9.67
N ASP A 208 11.97 -1.41 -11.00
CA ASP A 208 11.68 -2.48 -11.96
C ASP A 208 12.68 -3.63 -11.82
N GLY A 209 12.20 -4.87 -11.78
CA GLY A 209 13.03 -6.06 -11.51
C GLY A 209 13.52 -6.19 -10.05
N ILE A 210 13.16 -5.27 -9.14
CA ILE A 210 13.46 -5.35 -7.69
C ILE A 210 12.20 -5.76 -6.91
N VAL A 211 11.07 -5.10 -7.18
CA VAL A 211 9.81 -5.30 -6.48
C VAL A 211 8.99 -6.39 -7.15
N ASP A 212 8.41 -7.26 -6.34
CA ASP A 212 7.50 -8.32 -6.77
C ASP A 212 6.04 -7.88 -6.60
N ILE A 213 5.71 -7.25 -5.48
CA ILE A 213 4.35 -6.81 -5.14
C ILE A 213 4.37 -5.32 -4.83
N TYR A 214 3.57 -4.55 -5.56
CA TYR A 214 3.27 -3.17 -5.20
C TYR A 214 1.98 -3.10 -4.38
N LEU A 215 2.02 -2.35 -3.29
CA LEU A 215 0.90 -2.13 -2.37
C LEU A 215 0.65 -0.62 -2.24
N PRO A 216 0.13 0.03 -3.30
CA PRO A 216 -0.11 1.48 -3.29
C PRO A 216 -1.41 1.85 -2.59
N ASP A 217 -1.35 2.92 -1.77
CA ASP A 217 -2.53 3.61 -1.24
C ASP A 217 -2.94 4.76 -2.16
N PHE A 218 -4.07 4.68 -2.87
CA PHE A 218 -4.63 5.81 -3.57
C PHE A 218 -5.60 6.56 -2.65
N LYS A 219 -5.20 7.72 -2.13
CA LYS A 219 -5.83 8.31 -0.94
C LYS A 219 -6.98 9.28 -1.23
N VAL A 220 -6.82 10.18 -2.19
CA VAL A 220 -7.80 11.22 -2.55
C VAL A 220 -7.72 11.55 -4.04
N TRP A 221 -8.79 12.12 -4.59
CA TRP A 221 -8.89 12.44 -6.00
C TRP A 221 -8.75 13.93 -6.30
N GLU A 222 -9.41 14.80 -5.52
CA GLU A 222 -9.46 16.23 -5.79
C GLU A 222 -8.17 16.94 -5.33
N ALA A 223 -7.61 17.79 -6.21
CA ALA A 223 -6.40 18.57 -5.92
C ALA A 223 -6.53 19.44 -4.66
N ARG A 224 -7.74 20.01 -4.44
CA ARG A 224 -8.03 20.80 -3.23
C ARG A 224 -7.97 19.96 -1.97
N THR A 225 -8.52 18.75 -2.01
CA THR A 225 -8.48 17.79 -0.90
C THR A 225 -7.05 17.32 -0.66
N ALA A 226 -6.32 16.98 -1.71
CA ALA A 226 -4.91 16.57 -1.65
C ALA A 226 -4.02 17.67 -1.04
N LYS A 227 -4.17 18.91 -1.47
CA LYS A 227 -3.49 20.08 -0.87
C LYS A 227 -3.81 20.23 0.61
N ARG A 228 -5.09 20.10 0.97
CA ARG A 228 -5.58 20.26 2.35
C ARG A 228 -5.13 19.13 3.25
N LEU A 229 -5.33 17.88 2.84
CA LEU A 229 -5.17 16.68 3.69
C LEU A 229 -3.79 16.05 3.59
N LEU A 230 -3.15 16.05 2.40
CA LEU A 230 -1.87 15.38 2.14
C LEU A 230 -0.69 16.36 2.02
N LYS A 231 -0.97 17.67 1.86
CA LYS A 231 0.02 18.71 1.57
C LYS A 231 0.72 18.52 0.22
N ALA A 232 0.00 17.96 -0.75
CA ALA A 232 0.47 17.66 -2.10
C ALA A 232 -0.67 17.91 -3.09
N GLU A 233 -0.69 19.06 -3.77
CA GLU A 233 -1.76 19.46 -4.68
C GLU A 233 -1.82 18.59 -5.94
N ASN A 234 -0.66 18.15 -6.43
CA ASN A 234 -0.48 17.28 -7.59
C ASN A 234 -0.53 15.78 -7.25
N TYR A 235 -1.17 15.41 -6.12
CA TYR A 235 -1.19 14.01 -5.66
C TYR A 235 -1.89 13.07 -6.62
N ARG A 236 -3.07 13.46 -7.17
CA ARG A 236 -3.84 12.62 -8.09
C ARG A 236 -3.03 12.24 -9.33
N GLU A 237 -2.43 13.22 -9.98
CA GLU A 237 -1.65 13.03 -11.19
C GLU A 237 -0.50 12.04 -10.93
N ALA A 238 0.25 12.27 -9.85
CA ALA A 238 1.34 11.38 -9.46
C ALA A 238 0.86 9.96 -9.11
N ALA A 239 -0.26 9.83 -8.40
CA ALA A 239 -0.81 8.53 -8.04
C ALA A 239 -1.32 7.76 -9.28
N CYS A 240 -1.97 8.44 -10.22
CA CYS A 240 -2.38 7.84 -11.49
C CYS A 240 -1.19 7.31 -12.29
N GLU A 241 -0.14 8.13 -12.45
CA GLU A 241 1.06 7.76 -13.21
C GLU A 241 1.81 6.61 -12.53
N SER A 242 2.04 6.70 -11.22
CA SER A 242 2.80 5.69 -10.47
C SER A 242 2.08 4.36 -10.40
N VAL A 243 0.77 4.33 -10.12
CA VAL A 243 -0.03 3.09 -10.06
C VAL A 243 -0.08 2.40 -11.43
N ALA A 244 -0.28 3.15 -12.52
CA ALA A 244 -0.25 2.59 -13.87
C ALA A 244 1.13 2.00 -14.21
N ALA A 245 2.21 2.70 -13.85
CA ALA A 245 3.58 2.20 -14.06
C ALA A 245 3.89 0.97 -13.21
N MET A 246 3.45 0.93 -11.94
CA MET A 246 3.57 -0.25 -11.08
C MET A 246 2.87 -1.46 -11.69
N HIS A 247 1.62 -1.28 -12.14
CA HIS A 247 0.86 -2.36 -12.78
C HIS A 247 1.51 -2.83 -14.09
N ALA A 248 2.03 -1.91 -14.90
CA ALA A 248 2.75 -2.27 -16.14
C ALA A 248 3.98 -3.16 -15.87
N GLN A 249 4.64 -3.04 -14.70
CA GLN A 249 5.81 -3.85 -14.33
C GLN A 249 5.45 -5.25 -13.84
N VAL A 250 4.38 -5.39 -13.05
CA VAL A 250 4.09 -6.63 -12.32
C VAL A 250 2.74 -7.24 -12.63
N GLY A 251 1.80 -6.50 -13.23
CA GLY A 251 0.46 -6.96 -13.57
C GLY A 251 -0.46 -7.14 -12.36
N ASP A 252 -1.52 -7.92 -12.57
CA ASP A 252 -2.50 -8.24 -11.53
C ASP A 252 -1.93 -9.22 -10.50
N LEU A 253 -2.49 -9.16 -9.28
CA LEU A 253 -1.99 -9.95 -8.16
C LEU A 253 -2.19 -11.44 -8.38
N ILE A 254 -1.11 -12.22 -8.22
CA ILE A 254 -1.08 -13.68 -8.36
C ILE A 254 -0.61 -14.36 -7.07
N PHE A 255 -1.07 -15.57 -6.87
CA PHE A 255 -0.93 -16.31 -5.61
C PHE A 255 -0.35 -17.70 -5.82
N THR A 256 0.20 -18.27 -4.77
CA THR A 256 0.37 -19.71 -4.63
C THR A 256 -0.95 -20.38 -4.21
N PRO A 257 -1.08 -21.71 -4.36
CA PRO A 257 -2.32 -22.43 -4.03
C PRO A 257 -2.79 -22.29 -2.57
N ASP A 258 -1.89 -21.96 -1.65
CA ASP A 258 -2.19 -21.64 -0.24
C ASP A 258 -2.66 -20.19 -0.01
N GLY A 259 -2.83 -19.40 -1.09
CA GLY A 259 -3.37 -18.04 -1.03
C GLY A 259 -2.35 -16.97 -0.67
N ILE A 260 -1.06 -17.26 -0.69
CA ILE A 260 -0.01 -16.27 -0.44
C ILE A 260 0.35 -15.55 -1.75
N ALA A 261 0.27 -14.22 -1.72
CA ALA A 261 0.62 -13.38 -2.85
C ALA A 261 2.13 -13.43 -3.15
N LYS A 262 2.48 -13.48 -4.43
CA LYS A 262 3.87 -13.56 -4.87
C LYS A 262 4.28 -12.42 -5.80
N LYS A 263 3.36 -11.92 -6.64
CA LYS A 263 3.65 -10.87 -7.61
C LYS A 263 2.37 -10.13 -7.98
N GLY A 264 2.46 -8.85 -8.31
CA GLY A 264 1.35 -8.06 -8.83
C GLY A 264 1.04 -6.82 -8.01
N VAL A 265 -0.07 -6.16 -8.33
CA VAL A 265 -0.54 -4.97 -7.59
C VAL A 265 -1.74 -5.32 -6.71
N LEU A 266 -1.67 -4.92 -5.44
CA LEU A 266 -2.80 -4.85 -4.53
C LEU A 266 -3.02 -3.39 -4.17
N LEU A 267 -4.10 -2.78 -4.66
CA LEU A 267 -4.38 -1.38 -4.40
C LEU A 267 -5.20 -1.21 -3.13
N ARG A 268 -4.85 -0.22 -2.32
CA ARG A 268 -5.60 0.16 -1.13
C ARG A 268 -6.23 1.53 -1.27
N HIS A 269 -7.43 1.68 -0.76
CA HIS A 269 -8.12 2.97 -0.63
C HIS A 269 -8.75 3.09 0.74
N LEU A 270 -8.23 3.99 1.58
CA LEU A 270 -8.83 4.32 2.87
C LEU A 270 -9.95 5.32 2.67
N VAL A 271 -11.19 4.90 2.95
CA VAL A 271 -12.34 5.81 2.87
C VAL A 271 -12.26 6.85 3.98
N ILE A 272 -12.20 8.13 3.58
CA ILE A 272 -12.13 9.26 4.51
C ILE A 272 -13.55 9.79 4.72
N PRO A 273 -13.99 10.05 5.97
CA PRO A 273 -15.34 10.56 6.26
C PRO A 273 -15.68 11.83 5.47
N GLY A 274 -16.79 11.79 4.72
CA GLY A 274 -17.24 12.90 3.88
C GLY A 274 -16.56 13.03 2.53
N TYR A 275 -15.72 12.06 2.12
CA TYR A 275 -15.00 12.04 0.84
C TYR A 275 -15.23 10.75 0.03
N ALA A 276 -16.34 10.06 0.27
CA ALA A 276 -16.69 8.84 -0.45
C ALA A 276 -16.77 9.06 -1.98
N ASP A 277 -17.25 10.23 -2.42
CA ASP A 277 -17.32 10.59 -3.84
C ASP A 277 -15.94 10.60 -4.52
N GLU A 278 -14.87 10.94 -3.80
CA GLU A 278 -13.51 10.85 -4.32
C GLU A 278 -13.07 9.38 -4.44
N GLY A 279 -13.49 8.53 -3.51
CA GLY A 279 -13.28 7.09 -3.59
C GLY A 279 -13.97 6.47 -4.81
N VAL A 280 -15.20 6.90 -5.13
CA VAL A 280 -15.92 6.50 -6.35
C VAL A 280 -15.13 6.83 -7.60
N GLN A 281 -14.61 8.05 -7.72
CA GLN A 281 -13.79 8.49 -8.86
C GLN A 281 -12.50 7.67 -9.00
N ILE A 282 -11.86 7.35 -7.87
CA ILE A 282 -10.66 6.49 -7.84
C ILE A 282 -11.00 5.10 -8.40
N MET A 283 -12.06 4.44 -7.91
CA MET A 283 -12.45 3.10 -8.36
C MET A 283 -12.77 3.06 -9.85
N GLN A 284 -13.54 4.04 -10.35
CA GLN A 284 -13.85 4.18 -11.77
C GLN A 284 -12.59 4.38 -12.62
N TRP A 285 -11.65 5.20 -12.15
CA TRP A 285 -10.40 5.42 -12.85
C TRP A 285 -9.55 4.16 -12.91
N LEU A 286 -9.44 3.41 -11.80
CA LEU A 286 -8.67 2.17 -11.72
C LEU A 286 -9.18 1.10 -12.68
N ALA A 287 -10.48 0.83 -12.68
CA ALA A 287 -11.09 -0.14 -13.58
C ALA A 287 -10.84 0.21 -15.05
N LYS A 288 -11.00 1.49 -15.40
CA LYS A 288 -10.87 1.95 -16.78
C LYS A 288 -9.43 2.02 -17.29
N ASN A 289 -8.47 2.38 -16.43
CA ASN A 289 -7.11 2.77 -16.88
C ASN A 289 -6.00 1.83 -16.39
N VAL A 290 -6.30 0.92 -15.45
CA VAL A 290 -5.32 -0.03 -14.93
C VAL A 290 -5.73 -1.46 -15.27
N SER A 291 -6.74 -2.01 -14.60
CA SER A 291 -7.24 -3.37 -14.88
C SER A 291 -8.57 -3.60 -14.14
N GLU A 292 -9.51 -4.29 -14.80
CA GLU A 292 -10.71 -4.81 -14.13
C GLU A 292 -10.39 -5.99 -13.20
N ASP A 293 -9.25 -6.67 -13.42
CA ASP A 293 -8.73 -7.75 -12.58
C ASP A 293 -7.84 -7.27 -11.42
N LEU A 294 -7.69 -5.94 -11.25
CA LEU A 294 -6.94 -5.36 -10.14
C LEU A 294 -7.54 -5.76 -8.80
N MET A 295 -6.72 -6.29 -7.89
CA MET A 295 -7.17 -6.58 -6.54
C MET A 295 -7.20 -5.31 -5.70
N VAL A 296 -8.34 -5.02 -5.04
CA VAL A 296 -8.57 -3.78 -4.32
C VAL A 296 -8.95 -4.05 -2.85
N HIS A 297 -8.38 -3.27 -1.95
CA HIS A 297 -8.80 -3.19 -0.55
C HIS A 297 -9.42 -1.83 -0.27
N VAL A 298 -10.76 -1.78 -0.21
CA VAL A 298 -11.51 -0.61 0.25
C VAL A 298 -11.57 -0.66 1.78
N MET A 299 -10.76 0.18 2.42
CA MET A 299 -10.50 0.12 3.86
C MET A 299 -11.47 1.01 4.64
N GLU A 300 -12.05 0.46 5.72
CA GLU A 300 -13.00 1.14 6.63
C GLU A 300 -12.35 1.64 7.93
N GLN A 301 -11.09 1.28 8.18
CA GLN A 301 -10.39 1.53 9.44
C GLN A 301 -9.83 2.96 9.58
N TYR A 302 -10.52 3.98 9.03
CA TYR A 302 -10.17 5.36 9.28
C TYR A 302 -10.36 5.72 10.74
N PHE A 303 -9.35 6.35 11.34
CA PHE A 303 -9.40 6.86 12.70
C PHE A 303 -8.78 8.27 12.78
N PRO A 304 -9.43 9.25 13.46
CA PRO A 304 -8.90 10.58 13.64
C PRO A 304 -7.59 10.55 14.44
N ARG A 305 -6.47 10.89 13.80
CA ARG A 305 -5.13 10.93 14.43
C ARG A 305 -4.32 12.14 13.95
N ALA A 306 -3.09 12.24 14.41
CA ALA A 306 -2.12 13.28 14.05
C ALA A 306 -2.63 14.70 14.33
N HIS A 307 -3.09 15.41 13.31
CA HIS A 307 -3.56 16.80 13.42
C HIS A 307 -5.08 16.92 13.53
N VAL A 308 -5.81 15.85 13.27
CA VAL A 308 -7.29 15.84 13.27
C VAL A 308 -7.80 15.98 14.72
N GLY A 309 -8.76 16.85 14.92
CA GLY A 309 -9.39 17.09 16.23
C GLY A 309 -8.55 17.89 17.24
N LYS A 310 -7.28 18.20 16.91
CA LYS A 310 -6.45 19.03 17.81
C LYS A 310 -6.98 20.47 17.86
N LYS A 311 -6.89 21.08 19.05
CA LYS A 311 -7.22 22.49 19.24
C LYS A 311 -6.28 23.37 18.41
N GLY A 312 -6.83 24.38 17.78
CA GLY A 312 -6.12 25.41 17.03
C GLY A 312 -6.74 26.78 17.24
N ARG A 313 -6.04 27.85 16.88
CA ARG A 313 -6.63 29.19 16.86
C ARG A 313 -7.44 29.35 15.56
N GLY A 314 -8.74 29.53 15.68
CA GLY A 314 -9.64 29.90 14.59
C GLY A 314 -9.47 31.35 14.13
N LYS A 315 -10.16 31.73 13.05
CA LYS A 315 -10.05 33.07 12.41
C LYS A 315 -10.35 34.25 13.32
N GLU A 316 -11.04 34.08 14.42
CA GLU A 316 -11.41 35.16 15.37
C GLU A 316 -10.81 34.94 16.76
N GLY A 317 -9.70 34.17 16.87
CA GLY A 317 -9.08 33.88 18.17
C GLY A 317 -9.85 32.87 19.05
N LYS A 318 -11.00 32.36 18.58
CA LYS A 318 -11.76 31.31 19.24
C LYS A 318 -11.07 29.95 19.07
N GLU A 319 -11.12 29.09 20.10
CA GLU A 319 -10.65 27.71 19.96
C GLU A 319 -11.50 26.97 18.92
N GLU A 320 -10.85 26.47 17.88
CA GLU A 320 -11.47 25.67 16.82
C GLU A 320 -10.77 24.30 16.73
N ARG A 321 -11.55 23.24 16.48
CA ARG A 321 -10.96 21.91 16.22
C ARG A 321 -10.49 21.83 14.77
N ARG A 322 -9.20 21.55 14.59
CA ARG A 322 -8.61 21.38 13.26
C ARG A 322 -9.21 20.15 12.58
N TYR A 323 -9.59 20.29 11.29
CA TYR A 323 -10.14 19.20 10.48
C TYR A 323 -11.37 18.55 11.14
N ALA A 324 -12.29 19.38 11.65
CA ALA A 324 -13.47 18.92 12.40
C ALA A 324 -14.41 18.05 11.54
N ASP A 325 -14.45 18.28 10.23
CA ASP A 325 -15.23 17.53 9.25
C ASP A 325 -14.85 16.05 9.14
N ILE A 326 -13.58 15.74 9.32
CA ILE A 326 -13.06 14.35 9.33
C ILE A 326 -12.73 13.85 10.74
N ASN A 327 -13.13 14.59 11.80
CA ASN A 327 -12.89 14.19 13.18
C ASN A 327 -13.97 13.23 13.70
N ARG A 328 -14.20 12.16 12.97
CA ARG A 328 -15.14 11.06 13.28
C ARG A 328 -14.68 9.78 12.59
N PRO A 329 -15.14 8.60 13.01
CA PRO A 329 -15.01 7.38 12.21
C PRO A 329 -15.74 7.52 10.86
N VAL A 330 -15.33 6.73 9.88
CA VAL A 330 -16.09 6.56 8.65
C VAL A 330 -17.38 5.80 8.97
N LYS A 331 -18.46 6.08 8.25
CA LYS A 331 -19.69 5.31 8.33
C LYS A 331 -19.70 4.19 7.29
N MET A 332 -20.39 3.11 7.58
CA MET A 332 -20.44 1.97 6.66
C MET A 332 -21.12 2.32 5.33
N ASP A 333 -22.12 3.20 5.33
CA ASP A 333 -22.75 3.69 4.10
C ASP A 333 -21.75 4.43 3.17
N GLU A 334 -20.78 5.16 3.74
CA GLU A 334 -19.70 5.80 2.98
C GLU A 334 -18.77 4.76 2.34
N VAL A 335 -18.50 3.65 3.04
CA VAL A 335 -17.68 2.54 2.53
C VAL A 335 -18.41 1.75 1.47
N ASP A 336 -19.70 1.46 1.70
CA ASP A 336 -20.54 0.67 0.79
C ASP A 336 -20.72 1.38 -0.56
N VAL A 337 -20.87 2.70 -0.57
CA VAL A 337 -20.92 3.51 -1.80
C VAL A 337 -19.67 3.32 -2.65
N VAL A 338 -18.48 3.33 -2.04
CA VAL A 338 -17.21 3.13 -2.77
C VAL A 338 -17.08 1.70 -3.28
N LYS A 339 -17.44 0.70 -2.45
CA LYS A 339 -17.43 -0.72 -2.84
C LYS A 339 -18.39 -1.02 -3.99
N GLU A 340 -19.58 -0.42 -3.97
CA GLU A 340 -20.56 -0.62 -5.04
C GLU A 340 -20.10 0.04 -6.34
N ALA A 341 -19.61 1.27 -6.29
CA ALA A 341 -19.06 1.96 -7.45
C ALA A 341 -17.87 1.18 -8.07
N ALA A 342 -17.04 0.53 -7.23
CA ALA A 342 -15.97 -0.33 -7.71
C ALA A 342 -16.52 -1.53 -8.50
N ARG A 343 -17.59 -2.20 -8.00
CA ARG A 343 -18.24 -3.31 -8.69
C ARG A 343 -18.92 -2.88 -9.99
N GLU A 344 -19.63 -1.75 -9.96
CA GLU A 344 -20.28 -1.17 -11.14
C GLU A 344 -19.28 -0.79 -12.22
N ALA A 345 -18.07 -0.38 -11.83
CA ALA A 345 -16.96 -0.08 -12.75
C ALA A 345 -16.29 -1.34 -13.33
N GLY A 346 -16.61 -2.56 -12.83
CA GLY A 346 -16.06 -3.83 -13.32
C GLY A 346 -15.03 -4.48 -12.39
N LEU A 347 -14.60 -3.81 -11.31
CA LEU A 347 -13.69 -4.41 -10.32
C LEU A 347 -14.42 -5.51 -9.55
N TRP A 348 -13.82 -6.69 -9.46
CA TRP A 348 -14.45 -7.85 -8.85
C TRP A 348 -13.57 -8.57 -7.82
N ARG A 349 -12.28 -8.24 -7.74
CA ARG A 349 -11.31 -8.83 -6.81
C ARG A 349 -11.11 -7.92 -5.60
N PHE A 350 -11.77 -8.25 -4.48
CA PHE A 350 -11.66 -7.50 -3.23
C PHE A 350 -10.92 -8.29 -2.17
N VAL A 351 -10.12 -7.59 -1.34
CA VAL A 351 -9.60 -8.17 -0.10
C VAL A 351 -10.78 -8.41 0.83
N GLU A 352 -10.93 -9.67 1.26
CA GLU A 352 -11.92 -10.03 2.27
C GLU A 352 -11.30 -9.94 3.67
N PRO A 353 -12.10 -9.55 4.69
CA PRO A 353 -11.65 -9.61 6.07
C PRO A 353 -11.22 -11.04 6.42
N ALA A 354 -10.20 -11.17 7.26
CA ALA A 354 -9.79 -12.47 7.78
C ALA A 354 -10.98 -13.13 8.52
N GLU A 355 -11.29 -14.39 8.22
CA GLU A 355 -12.39 -15.13 8.87
C GLU A 355 -12.13 -15.43 10.36
N HIS A 356 -10.93 -15.16 10.83
CA HIS A 356 -10.56 -15.34 12.24
C HIS A 356 -10.81 -14.04 12.98
N GLY A 357 -11.67 -14.12 13.99
CA GLY A 357 -11.99 -13.01 14.88
C GLY A 357 -10.70 -12.31 15.29
N GLY A 358 -10.55 -11.08 14.81
CA GLY A 358 -9.41 -10.28 15.09
C GLY A 358 -9.22 -10.16 16.59
N PHE A 359 -8.00 -10.15 17.05
CA PHE A 359 -7.68 -9.64 18.36
C PHE A 359 -8.19 -8.20 18.43
N ASN A 360 -9.34 -8.02 19.10
CA ASN A 360 -9.77 -6.71 19.56
C ASN A 360 -8.77 -6.28 20.63
N LEU A 361 -7.83 -5.40 20.24
CA LEU A 361 -7.01 -4.65 21.18
C LEU A 361 -7.71 -3.33 21.53
#